data_75e51a748c86370db6182af1ca89f3e1
#
_entry.id   75e51a748c86370db6182af1ca89f3e1
#
_cell.length_a   1.000
_cell.length_b   1.000
_cell.length_c   1.000
_cell.angle_alpha   90.00
_cell.angle_beta   90.00
_cell.angle_gamma   90.00
#
_symmetry.space_group_name_H-M   'P 1'
#
loop_
_entity.id
_entity.type
_entity.pdbx_description
1 polymer ?
#
loop_
_entity_poly.entity_id
_entity_poly.type
_entity_poly.pdbx_seq_one_letter_code
_entity_poly.pdbx_strand_id
1 'polypeptide(L)'
;MRINILMAGGLVLAVSVLLVNSEIAASIFGFALGSLNVLIGVLTPRAVGIAIPADHAGPLNLSIDKGVVRTNIYAIGFSEKKMVLRKLSSANLTVVAALILAVLGAVVAGPFGIIVGGITAFSLQEFVTQRRRDEVRRENILDSSADSDLEFSYDEIEHLQLLGNRIRIYLKDRVVRIAISRRSARILGPMLEKIIPAKILSGPVPAGKDP
;
A
#
# COMPACT_ATOMS: atom_id res chain seq x y z
N MET A 1 -16.20 -0.30 0.49
CA MET A 1 -16.40 -0.33 1.96
C MET A 1 -15.35 -1.21 2.62
N ARG A 2 -14.60 -0.69 3.55
CA ARG A 2 -13.53 -1.38 4.29
C ARG A 2 -14.04 -1.81 5.68
N ILE A 3 -14.47 -3.06 5.78
CA ILE A 3 -15.07 -3.61 7.02
C ILE A 3 -14.16 -3.44 8.23
N ASN A 4 -12.86 -3.67 8.09
CA ASN A 4 -11.92 -3.54 9.21
C ASN A 4 -11.87 -2.11 9.79
N ILE A 5 -11.90 -1.09 8.93
CA ILE A 5 -11.93 0.32 9.38
C ILE A 5 -13.28 0.65 10.01
N LEU A 6 -14.36 0.17 9.43
CA LEU A 6 -15.70 0.33 9.98
C LEU A 6 -15.83 -0.30 11.37
N MET A 7 -15.37 -1.53 11.53
CA MET A 7 -15.39 -2.21 12.83
C MET A 7 -14.54 -1.47 13.86
N ALA A 8 -13.35 -1.01 13.48
CA ALA A 8 -12.50 -0.23 14.36
C ALA A 8 -13.18 1.09 14.79
N GLY A 9 -13.78 1.82 13.84
CA GLY A 9 -14.52 3.03 14.12
C GLY A 9 -15.76 2.78 15.01
N GLY A 10 -16.50 1.72 14.72
CA GLY A 10 -17.65 1.31 15.53
C GLY A 10 -17.27 0.92 16.96
N LEU A 11 -16.15 0.20 17.13
CA LEU A 11 -15.63 -0.13 18.47
C LEU A 11 -15.24 1.12 19.24
N VAL A 12 -14.54 2.08 18.59
CA VAL A 12 -14.17 3.36 19.21
C VAL A 12 -15.42 4.11 19.65
N LEU A 13 -16.47 4.18 18.82
CA LEU A 13 -17.73 4.81 19.19
C LEU A 13 -18.38 4.13 20.39
N ALA A 14 -18.44 2.81 20.42
CA ALA A 14 -19.02 2.07 21.55
C ALA A 14 -18.27 2.34 22.87
N VAL A 15 -16.94 2.34 22.84
CA VAL A 15 -16.13 2.67 24.03
C VAL A 15 -16.35 4.12 24.44
N SER A 16 -16.48 5.05 23.48
CA SER A 16 -16.73 6.46 23.78
C SER A 16 -18.05 6.68 24.51
N VAL A 17 -19.10 5.90 24.18
CA VAL A 17 -20.37 5.93 24.93
C VAL A 17 -20.17 5.54 26.39
N LEU A 18 -19.35 4.52 26.66
CA LEU A 18 -19.08 4.06 28.02
C LEU A 18 -18.29 5.09 28.86
N LEU A 19 -17.49 5.93 28.18
CA LEU A 19 -16.68 6.95 28.82
C LEU A 19 -17.44 8.29 29.12
N VAL A 20 -18.68 8.45 28.62
CA VAL A 20 -19.43 9.71 28.77
C VAL A 20 -19.55 10.14 30.21
N ASN A 21 -19.79 9.23 31.13
CA ASN A 21 -20.01 9.53 32.55
C ASN A 21 -18.72 9.65 33.36
N SER A 22 -17.62 9.10 32.90
CA SER A 22 -16.34 9.06 33.63
C SER A 22 -15.34 10.10 33.11
N GLU A 23 -15.25 10.24 31.77
CA GLU A 23 -14.24 11.06 31.11
C GLU A 23 -14.82 11.77 29.88
N ILE A 24 -15.45 12.90 30.06
CA ILE A 24 -16.14 13.63 28.98
C ILE A 24 -15.19 13.98 27.84
N ALA A 25 -13.95 14.44 28.10
CA ALA A 25 -12.99 14.80 27.07
C ALA A 25 -12.59 13.60 26.21
N ALA A 26 -12.32 12.43 26.83
CA ALA A 26 -12.01 11.20 26.15
C ALA A 26 -13.20 10.70 25.30
N SER A 27 -14.40 10.84 25.82
CA SER A 27 -15.62 10.49 25.10
C SER A 27 -15.81 11.36 23.86
N ILE A 28 -15.71 12.67 23.94
CA ILE A 28 -15.85 13.60 22.80
C ILE A 28 -14.77 13.30 21.76
N PHE A 29 -13.52 13.13 22.18
CA PHE A 29 -12.40 12.79 21.28
C PHE A 29 -12.65 11.47 20.56
N GLY A 30 -13.08 10.44 21.30
CA GLY A 30 -13.40 9.13 20.73
C GLY A 30 -14.58 9.18 19.77
N PHE A 31 -15.63 9.94 20.06
CA PHE A 31 -16.75 10.15 19.14
C PHE A 31 -16.30 10.82 17.83
N ALA A 32 -15.50 11.87 17.93
CA ALA A 32 -15.01 12.58 16.74
C ALA A 32 -14.18 11.65 15.84
N LEU A 33 -13.19 10.98 16.40
CA LEU A 33 -12.31 10.10 15.62
C LEU A 33 -12.99 8.78 15.23
N GLY A 34 -13.86 8.23 16.06
CA GLY A 34 -14.66 7.05 15.73
C GLY A 34 -15.59 7.30 14.55
N SER A 35 -16.29 8.42 14.54
CA SER A 35 -17.14 8.85 13.43
C SER A 35 -16.33 9.07 12.15
N LEU A 36 -15.16 9.70 12.25
CA LEU A 36 -14.25 9.86 11.13
C LEU A 36 -13.80 8.51 10.56
N ASN A 37 -13.44 7.56 11.40
CA ASN A 37 -13.05 6.21 10.96
C ASN A 37 -14.21 5.48 10.27
N VAL A 38 -15.43 5.58 10.79
CA VAL A 38 -16.62 5.01 10.12
C VAL A 38 -16.82 5.63 8.74
N LEU A 39 -16.74 6.95 8.64
CA LEU A 39 -16.86 7.68 7.37
C LEU A 39 -15.79 7.22 6.37
N ILE A 40 -14.54 7.16 6.79
CA ILE A 40 -13.43 6.65 5.97
C ILE A 40 -13.71 5.20 5.52
N GLY A 41 -14.17 4.34 6.43
CA GLY A 41 -14.49 2.95 6.13
C GLY A 41 -15.59 2.79 5.08
N VAL A 42 -16.60 3.66 5.10
CA VAL A 42 -17.69 3.71 4.11
C VAL A 42 -17.16 4.22 2.77
N LEU A 43 -16.43 5.33 2.77
CA LEU A 43 -15.94 5.99 1.56
C LEU A 43 -14.80 5.24 0.88
N THR A 44 -14.03 4.42 1.62
CA THR A 44 -12.89 3.70 1.05
C THR A 44 -13.36 2.37 0.45
N PRO A 45 -13.31 2.18 -0.87
CA PRO A 45 -13.69 0.93 -1.49
C PRO A 45 -12.72 -0.19 -1.09
N ARG A 46 -13.17 -1.43 -1.20
CA ARG A 46 -12.34 -2.59 -0.95
C ARG A 46 -11.21 -2.60 -1.96
N ALA A 47 -9.98 -2.58 -1.50
CA ALA A 47 -8.84 -2.69 -2.40
C ALA A 47 -8.88 -4.04 -3.11
N VAL A 48 -9.14 -4.01 -4.38
CA VAL A 48 -8.99 -5.17 -5.25
C VAL A 48 -7.52 -5.22 -5.62
N GLY A 49 -6.77 -6.10 -4.99
CA GLY A 49 -5.31 -6.17 -5.13
C GLY A 49 -4.84 -6.92 -6.35
N ILE A 50 -5.56 -6.87 -7.47
CA ILE A 50 -5.13 -7.48 -8.73
C ILE A 50 -5.37 -6.47 -9.81
N ALA A 51 -4.32 -6.20 -10.54
CA ALA A 51 -4.41 -5.46 -11.76
C ALA A 51 -5.24 -6.21 -12.78
N ILE A 52 -6.08 -5.45 -13.37
CA ILE A 52 -6.75 -5.80 -14.59
C ILE A 52 -5.73 -5.59 -15.70
N PRO A 53 -5.58 -6.51 -16.67
CA PRO A 53 -4.84 -6.22 -17.89
C PRO A 53 -5.34 -4.89 -18.40
N ALA A 54 -4.45 -3.95 -18.67
CA ALA A 54 -4.83 -2.74 -19.36
C ALA A 54 -5.22 -3.18 -20.78
N ASP A 55 -6.52 -3.24 -21.02
CA ASP A 55 -7.03 -3.58 -22.30
C ASP A 55 -6.53 -2.60 -23.34
N HIS A 56 -6.17 -3.13 -24.48
CA HIS A 56 -6.26 -2.58 -25.82
C HIS A 56 -5.04 -2.00 -26.51
N ALA A 57 -3.88 -1.93 -25.95
CA ALA A 57 -2.77 -1.35 -26.72
C ALA A 57 -1.50 -2.20 -26.77
N GLY A 58 -1.62 -3.49 -26.72
CA GLY A 58 -0.46 -4.35 -26.79
C GLY A 58 -0.46 -5.47 -25.76
N PRO A 59 0.34 -6.48 -25.98
CA PRO A 59 0.13 -7.78 -25.37
C PRO A 59 0.41 -7.88 -23.89
N LEU A 60 0.51 -6.93 -23.04
CA LEU A 60 0.66 -7.18 -21.60
C LEU A 60 0.92 -5.91 -20.77
N ASN A 61 -0.04 -5.01 -20.72
CA ASN A 61 -0.05 -3.97 -19.69
C ASN A 61 -0.75 -4.52 -18.44
N LEU A 62 0.02 -4.89 -17.44
CA LEU A 62 -0.49 -5.34 -16.16
C LEU A 62 -0.14 -4.35 -15.07
N SER A 63 -1.12 -4.00 -14.28
CA SER A 63 -0.90 -3.25 -13.07
C SER A 63 -1.23 -4.10 -11.84
N ILE A 64 -0.37 -4.14 -10.85
CA ILE A 64 -0.59 -4.80 -9.56
C ILE A 64 -0.67 -3.74 -8.49
N ASP A 65 -1.84 -3.64 -7.89
CA ASP A 65 -2.04 -2.82 -6.71
C ASP A 65 -1.35 -3.43 -5.48
N LYS A 66 -0.62 -2.60 -4.72
CA LYS A 66 0.03 -2.98 -3.47
C LYS A 66 1.33 -3.78 -3.59
N GLY A 67 2.24 -3.29 -4.41
CA GLY A 67 3.65 -3.55 -4.18
C GLY A 67 4.15 -2.65 -3.04
N VAL A 68 4.93 -3.19 -2.13
CA VAL A 68 5.56 -2.43 -1.05
C VAL A 68 7.07 -2.49 -1.22
N VAL A 69 7.66 -1.34 -1.53
CA VAL A 69 9.11 -1.17 -1.55
C VAL A 69 9.51 -0.54 -0.22
N ARG A 70 10.22 -1.29 0.61
CA ARG A 70 10.47 -0.95 2.00
C ARG A 70 9.13 -0.75 2.74
N THR A 71 8.77 0.49 3.03
CA THR A 71 7.56 0.89 3.74
C THR A 71 6.61 1.73 2.90
N ASN A 72 7.01 2.10 1.67
CA ASN A 72 6.15 2.80 0.73
C ASN A 72 5.25 1.82 -0.04
N ILE A 73 4.04 2.25 -0.38
CA ILE A 73 3.08 1.45 -1.15
C ILE A 73 3.11 1.95 -2.60
N TYR A 74 3.20 1.00 -3.53
CA TYR A 74 3.25 1.26 -4.96
C TYR A 74 2.17 0.48 -5.71
N ALA A 75 1.72 1.05 -6.82
CA ALA A 75 1.10 0.31 -7.91
C ALA A 75 2.19 -0.11 -8.89
N ILE A 76 2.16 -1.35 -9.35
CA ILE A 76 3.18 -1.91 -10.26
C ILE A 76 2.54 -2.14 -11.61
N GLY A 77 3.10 -1.53 -12.64
CA GLY A 77 2.70 -1.72 -14.03
C GLY A 77 3.79 -2.40 -14.84
N PHE A 78 3.41 -3.26 -15.76
CA PHE A 78 4.29 -3.94 -16.68
C PHE A 78 3.89 -3.59 -18.11
N SER A 79 4.85 -3.14 -18.93
CA SER A 79 4.70 -2.96 -20.37
C SER A 79 5.63 -3.92 -21.11
N GLU A 80 5.69 -3.85 -22.41
CA GLU A 80 6.62 -4.67 -23.22
C GLU A 80 8.10 -4.32 -22.98
N LYS A 81 8.40 -3.08 -22.59
CA LYS A 81 9.79 -2.57 -22.52
C LYS A 81 10.24 -2.19 -21.13
N LYS A 82 9.28 -1.86 -20.23
CA LYS A 82 9.60 -1.36 -18.91
C LYS A 82 8.61 -1.80 -17.84
N MET A 83 9.09 -1.83 -16.62
CA MET A 83 8.30 -1.96 -15.41
C MET A 83 8.25 -0.60 -14.71
N VAL A 84 7.07 -0.21 -14.26
CA VAL A 84 6.86 1.06 -13.55
C VAL A 84 6.28 0.81 -12.18
N LEU A 85 6.75 1.55 -11.18
CA LEU A 85 6.23 1.56 -9.82
C LEU A 85 5.73 2.96 -9.50
N ARG A 86 4.41 3.14 -9.44
CA ARG A 86 3.79 4.42 -9.11
C ARG A 86 3.52 4.49 -7.62
N LYS A 87 4.08 5.48 -6.95
CA LYS A 87 3.97 5.65 -5.50
C LYS A 87 2.54 6.06 -5.11
N LEU A 88 1.90 5.24 -4.30
CA LEU A 88 0.55 5.48 -3.79
C LEU A 88 0.56 6.14 -2.41
N SER A 89 1.49 5.76 -1.55
CA SER A 89 1.66 6.38 -0.23
C SER A 89 3.09 6.26 0.29
N SER A 90 3.44 7.15 1.22
CA SER A 90 4.72 7.16 1.93
C SER A 90 4.53 6.73 3.38
N ALA A 91 5.40 5.85 3.86
CA ALA A 91 5.41 5.46 5.26
C ALA A 91 5.73 6.62 6.19
N ASN A 92 6.64 7.50 5.77
CA ASN A 92 7.04 8.64 6.61
C ASN A 92 5.84 9.54 6.95
N LEU A 93 4.98 9.83 5.96
CA LEU A 93 3.77 10.61 6.20
C LEU A 93 2.84 9.93 7.20
N THR A 94 2.69 8.61 7.09
CA THR A 94 1.84 7.85 8.01
C THR A 94 2.39 7.83 9.43
N VAL A 95 3.70 7.63 9.57
CA VAL A 95 4.36 7.62 10.89
C VAL A 95 4.24 8.99 11.55
N VAL A 96 4.46 10.07 10.81
CA VAL A 96 4.31 11.44 11.33
C VAL A 96 2.86 11.72 11.74
N ALA A 97 1.88 11.38 10.90
CA ALA A 97 0.47 11.54 11.22
C ALA A 97 0.07 10.69 12.44
N ALA A 98 0.55 9.45 12.53
CA ALA A 98 0.30 8.58 13.68
C ALA A 98 0.90 9.14 14.96
N LEU A 99 2.11 9.68 14.92
CA LEU A 99 2.76 10.29 16.06
C LEU A 99 1.98 11.53 16.54
N ILE A 100 1.61 12.42 15.63
CA ILE A 100 0.86 13.62 15.95
C ILE A 100 -0.49 13.26 16.60
N LEU A 101 -1.25 12.37 15.97
CA LEU A 101 -2.57 11.97 16.48
C LEU A 101 -2.47 11.17 17.79
N ALA A 102 -1.42 10.37 17.97
CA ALA A 102 -1.19 9.66 19.22
C ALA A 102 -0.82 10.62 20.36
N VAL A 103 0.05 11.61 20.12
CA VAL A 103 0.43 12.61 21.14
C VAL A 103 -0.77 13.48 21.51
N LEU A 104 -1.52 14.01 20.53
CA LEU A 104 -2.74 14.77 20.79
C LEU A 104 -3.77 13.93 21.57
N GLY A 105 -3.93 12.66 21.14
CA GLY A 105 -4.80 11.72 21.83
C GLY A 105 -4.37 11.46 23.28
N ALA A 106 -3.07 11.29 23.52
CA ALA A 106 -2.52 11.08 24.85
C ALA A 106 -2.84 12.23 25.79
N VAL A 107 -2.72 13.48 25.30
CA VAL A 107 -3.03 14.70 26.08
C VAL A 107 -4.51 14.81 26.41
N VAL A 108 -5.39 14.46 25.45
CA VAL A 108 -6.85 14.65 25.61
C VAL A 108 -7.52 13.48 26.32
N ALA A 109 -7.10 12.25 26.04
CA ALA A 109 -7.79 11.03 26.44
C ALA A 109 -6.84 9.92 26.93
N GLY A 110 -5.63 10.26 27.36
CA GLY A 110 -4.66 9.30 27.90
C GLY A 110 -4.38 8.10 26.98
N PRO A 111 -4.24 6.89 27.53
CA PRO A 111 -3.95 5.69 26.75
C PRO A 111 -5.01 5.38 25.67
N PHE A 112 -6.27 5.65 25.94
CA PHE A 112 -7.35 5.50 24.96
C PHE A 112 -7.12 6.39 23.74
N GLY A 113 -6.75 7.66 23.96
CA GLY A 113 -6.47 8.60 22.90
C GLY A 113 -5.29 8.18 21.99
N ILE A 114 -4.24 7.58 22.56
CA ILE A 114 -3.12 7.04 21.79
C ILE A 114 -3.61 5.96 20.79
N ILE A 115 -4.40 5.02 21.27
CA ILE A 115 -4.93 3.92 20.47
C ILE A 115 -5.82 4.46 19.35
N VAL A 116 -6.76 5.33 19.69
CA VAL A 116 -7.71 5.91 18.73
C VAL A 116 -6.99 6.76 17.69
N GLY A 117 -6.02 7.57 18.11
CA GLY A 117 -5.20 8.38 17.22
C GLY A 117 -4.40 7.52 16.23
N GLY A 118 -3.80 6.43 16.71
CA GLY A 118 -3.09 5.47 15.86
C GLY A 118 -4.01 4.82 14.83
N ILE A 119 -5.17 4.31 15.22
CA ILE A 119 -6.18 3.74 14.32
C ILE A 119 -6.58 4.76 13.25
N THR A 120 -6.84 6.00 13.65
CA THR A 120 -7.25 7.05 12.71
C THR A 120 -6.16 7.39 11.70
N ALA A 121 -4.90 7.42 12.10
CA ALA A 121 -3.78 7.65 11.20
C ALA A 121 -3.69 6.57 10.10
N PHE A 122 -3.84 5.29 10.47
CA PHE A 122 -3.87 4.19 9.49
C PHE A 122 -5.08 4.27 8.56
N SER A 123 -6.23 4.67 9.08
CA SER A 123 -7.45 4.86 8.27
C SER A 123 -7.26 5.98 7.24
N LEU A 124 -6.69 7.09 7.64
CA LEU A 124 -6.35 8.22 6.76
C LEU A 124 -5.35 7.82 5.68
N GLN A 125 -4.30 7.05 6.05
CA GLN A 125 -3.35 6.53 5.07
C GLN A 125 -4.06 5.70 4.00
N GLU A 126 -4.95 4.81 4.40
CA GLU A 126 -5.67 3.95 3.47
C GLU A 126 -6.59 4.77 2.55
N PHE A 127 -7.21 5.83 3.07
CA PHE A 127 -8.03 6.75 2.29
C PHE A 127 -7.20 7.50 1.24
N VAL A 128 -6.06 8.08 1.63
CA VAL A 128 -5.15 8.79 0.72
C VAL A 128 -4.60 7.83 -0.34
N THR A 129 -4.19 6.63 0.07
CA THR A 129 -3.70 5.58 -0.85
C THR A 129 -4.76 5.21 -1.89
N GLN A 130 -6.04 5.11 -1.47
CA GLN A 130 -7.13 4.79 -2.37
C GLN A 130 -7.37 5.92 -3.39
N ARG A 131 -7.36 7.16 -2.93
CA ARG A 131 -7.53 8.32 -3.82
C ARG A 131 -6.44 8.36 -4.89
N ARG A 132 -5.18 8.20 -4.48
CA ARG A 132 -4.05 8.18 -5.43
C ARG A 132 -4.12 6.99 -6.39
N ARG A 133 -4.60 5.84 -5.93
CA ARG A 133 -4.82 4.67 -6.78
C ARG A 133 -5.84 4.95 -7.87
N ASP A 134 -6.94 5.63 -7.53
CA ASP A 134 -7.99 5.96 -8.49
C ASP A 134 -7.48 6.99 -9.51
N GLU A 135 -6.61 7.92 -9.12
CA GLU A 135 -5.92 8.83 -10.03
C GLU A 135 -5.03 8.07 -11.01
N VAL A 136 -4.12 7.21 -10.51
CA VAL A 136 -3.21 6.39 -11.34
C VAL A 136 -4.00 5.47 -12.30
N ARG A 137 -5.17 4.99 -11.89
CA ARG A 137 -6.03 4.19 -12.77
C ARG A 137 -6.67 5.00 -13.88
N ARG A 138 -7.09 6.24 -13.62
CA ARG A 138 -7.71 7.11 -14.62
C ARG A 138 -6.70 7.57 -15.67
N GLU A 139 -5.48 7.84 -15.25
CA GLU A 139 -4.41 8.37 -16.11
C GLU A 139 -3.66 7.28 -16.89
N ASN A 140 -3.96 6.01 -16.71
CA ASN A 140 -3.16 4.87 -17.10
C ASN A 140 -1.80 4.81 -16.33
N ILE A 141 -1.54 3.69 -15.68
CA ILE A 141 -0.35 3.50 -14.84
C ILE A 141 0.98 3.70 -15.58
N LEU A 142 1.00 3.52 -16.90
CA LEU A 142 2.22 3.65 -17.71
C LEU A 142 2.54 5.10 -18.06
N ASP A 143 1.52 5.95 -18.15
CA ASP A 143 1.63 7.34 -18.61
C ASP A 143 1.74 8.32 -17.43
N SER A 144 1.14 7.96 -16.29
CA SER A 144 1.26 8.74 -15.06
C SER A 144 2.70 8.73 -14.57
N SER A 145 3.29 9.90 -14.40
CA SER A 145 4.67 10.05 -13.90
C SER A 145 4.72 11.11 -12.81
N ALA A 146 5.42 10.79 -11.73
CA ALA A 146 5.71 11.71 -10.63
C ALA A 146 7.17 11.50 -10.18
N ASP A 147 7.80 12.53 -9.62
CA ASP A 147 9.22 12.50 -9.19
C ASP A 147 9.55 11.37 -8.19
N SER A 148 8.54 10.87 -7.50
CA SER A 148 8.70 9.79 -6.53
C SER A 148 8.46 8.39 -7.08
N ASP A 149 8.18 8.27 -8.38
CA ASP A 149 7.94 7.01 -9.05
C ASP A 149 9.26 6.37 -9.48
N LEU A 150 9.24 5.05 -9.65
CA LEU A 150 10.39 4.29 -10.10
C LEU A 150 10.04 3.62 -11.43
N GLU A 151 10.92 3.76 -12.39
CA GLU A 151 10.82 3.09 -13.69
C GLU A 151 12.08 2.29 -13.94
N PHE A 152 11.93 1.09 -14.47
CA PHE A 152 13.03 0.19 -14.81
C PHE A 152 12.82 -0.32 -16.23
N SER A 153 13.75 -0.01 -17.12
CA SER A 153 13.83 -0.71 -18.41
C SER A 153 14.19 -2.17 -18.17
N TYR A 154 13.62 -3.09 -18.94
CA TYR A 154 14.02 -4.49 -18.82
C TYR A 154 15.48 -4.73 -19.12
N ASP A 155 16.13 -3.86 -19.91
CA ASP A 155 17.56 -3.95 -20.20
C ASP A 155 18.45 -3.64 -18.98
N GLU A 156 17.92 -2.85 -18.03
CA GLU A 156 18.60 -2.51 -16.75
C GLU A 156 18.48 -3.64 -15.72
N ILE A 157 17.49 -4.51 -15.88
CA ILE A 157 17.25 -5.64 -14.99
C ILE A 157 18.18 -6.78 -15.35
N GLU A 158 19.10 -7.12 -14.46
CA GLU A 158 19.95 -8.30 -14.62
C GLU A 158 19.15 -9.58 -14.40
N HIS A 159 18.48 -9.65 -13.23
CA HIS A 159 17.67 -10.78 -12.81
C HIS A 159 16.42 -10.33 -12.07
N LEU A 160 15.38 -11.13 -12.18
CA LEU A 160 14.16 -10.99 -11.39
C LEU A 160 13.88 -12.31 -10.70
N GLN A 161 13.66 -12.25 -9.38
CA GLN A 161 13.37 -13.42 -8.56
C GLN A 161 12.05 -13.23 -7.82
N LEU A 162 11.16 -14.23 -7.97
CA LEU A 162 9.91 -14.29 -7.21
C LEU A 162 10.04 -15.35 -6.11
N LEU A 163 10.11 -14.91 -4.86
CA LEU A 163 10.23 -15.77 -3.68
C LEU A 163 8.95 -15.66 -2.84
N GLY A 164 8.02 -16.58 -3.01
CA GLY A 164 6.75 -16.60 -2.29
C GLY A 164 5.95 -15.31 -2.53
N ASN A 165 5.95 -14.39 -1.56
CA ASN A 165 5.27 -13.11 -1.64
C ASN A 165 6.23 -11.90 -1.79
N ARG A 166 7.44 -12.13 -2.27
CA ARG A 166 8.45 -11.09 -2.47
C ARG A 166 9.00 -11.16 -3.88
N ILE A 167 9.18 -9.99 -4.49
CA ILE A 167 9.89 -9.82 -5.74
C ILE A 167 11.24 -9.17 -5.41
N ARG A 168 12.32 -9.74 -5.93
CA ARG A 168 13.64 -9.12 -5.92
C ARG A 168 14.01 -8.78 -7.36
N ILE A 169 14.33 -7.53 -7.59
CA ILE A 169 14.76 -7.02 -8.88
C ILE A 169 16.22 -6.65 -8.73
N TYR A 170 17.08 -7.38 -9.40
CA TYR A 170 18.51 -7.14 -9.40
C TYR A 170 18.84 -6.21 -10.58
N LEU A 171 19.27 -5.01 -10.26
CA LEU A 171 19.80 -4.02 -11.17
C LEU A 171 21.33 -4.06 -11.08
N LYS A 172 22.03 -3.43 -12.00
CA LYS A 172 23.48 -3.39 -12.00
C LYS A 172 24.10 -2.78 -10.73
N ASP A 173 23.42 -1.79 -10.16
CA ASP A 173 23.88 -0.97 -9.05
C ASP A 173 23.17 -1.27 -7.71
N ARG A 174 22.01 -1.89 -7.75
CA ARG A 174 21.17 -2.09 -6.56
C ARG A 174 20.17 -3.23 -6.69
N VAL A 175 19.65 -3.65 -5.53
CA VAL A 175 18.54 -4.62 -5.46
C VAL A 175 17.29 -3.94 -4.92
N VAL A 176 16.21 -4.00 -5.70
CA VAL A 176 14.89 -3.52 -5.29
C VAL A 176 14.07 -4.69 -4.77
N ARG A 177 13.60 -4.59 -3.54
CA ARG A 177 12.81 -5.63 -2.87
C ARG A 177 11.37 -5.15 -2.71
N ILE A 178 10.42 -5.88 -3.28
CA ILE A 178 9.00 -5.57 -3.26
C ILE A 178 8.26 -6.70 -2.56
N ALA A 179 7.45 -6.36 -1.56
CA ALA A 179 6.52 -7.30 -0.95
C ALA A 179 5.17 -7.19 -1.66
N ILE A 180 4.61 -8.33 -2.06
CA ILE A 180 3.32 -8.42 -2.75
C ILE A 180 2.35 -9.35 -1.98
N SER A 181 1.07 -9.31 -2.32
CA SER A 181 0.12 -10.27 -1.73
C SER A 181 0.37 -11.68 -2.29
N ARG A 182 0.08 -12.73 -1.49
CA ARG A 182 0.16 -14.12 -1.98
C ARG A 182 -0.69 -14.35 -3.23
N ARG A 183 -1.83 -13.66 -3.32
CA ARG A 183 -2.71 -13.75 -4.50
C ARG A 183 -2.04 -13.12 -5.72
N SER A 184 -1.44 -11.94 -5.56
CA SER A 184 -0.69 -11.28 -6.64
C SER A 184 0.51 -12.12 -7.08
N ALA A 185 1.22 -12.77 -6.16
CA ALA A 185 2.35 -13.61 -6.48
C ALA A 185 1.98 -14.80 -7.38
N ARG A 186 0.84 -15.45 -7.12
CA ARG A 186 0.35 -16.57 -7.95
C ARG A 186 0.03 -16.19 -9.39
N ILE A 187 -0.40 -14.96 -9.61
CA ILE A 187 -0.74 -14.45 -10.94
C ILE A 187 0.52 -13.95 -11.64
N LEU A 188 1.39 -13.29 -10.87
CA LEU A 188 2.58 -12.64 -11.40
C LEU A 188 3.61 -13.62 -11.90
N GLY A 189 3.81 -14.76 -11.23
CA GLY A 189 4.81 -15.77 -11.64
C GLY A 189 4.69 -16.17 -13.12
N PRO A 190 3.57 -16.79 -13.53
CA PRO A 190 3.37 -17.20 -14.92
C PRO A 190 3.43 -16.07 -15.94
N MET A 191 3.17 -14.85 -15.48
CA MET A 191 3.19 -13.67 -16.34
C MET A 191 4.58 -13.12 -16.55
N LEU A 192 5.37 -13.02 -15.51
CA LEU A 192 6.77 -12.62 -15.62
C LEU A 192 7.52 -13.58 -16.52
N GLU A 193 7.23 -14.89 -16.44
CA GLU A 193 7.79 -15.90 -17.35
C GLU A 193 7.47 -15.62 -18.82
N LYS A 194 6.33 -15.01 -19.12
CA LYS A 194 5.99 -14.60 -20.48
C LYS A 194 6.63 -13.29 -20.91
N ILE A 195 6.78 -12.34 -19.98
CA ILE A 195 7.30 -10.99 -20.29
C ILE A 195 8.83 -10.99 -20.37
N ILE A 196 9.50 -11.66 -19.44
CA ILE A 196 10.96 -11.61 -19.29
C ILE A 196 11.53 -13.02 -19.02
N PRO A 197 11.31 -14.00 -19.90
CA PRO A 197 11.69 -15.39 -19.63
C PRO A 197 13.19 -15.57 -19.36
N ALA A 198 14.03 -14.81 -20.05
CA ALA A 198 15.49 -14.92 -19.95
C ALA A 198 16.08 -14.37 -18.64
N LYS A 199 15.31 -13.63 -17.85
CA LYS A 199 15.79 -12.93 -16.63
C LYS A 199 15.18 -13.44 -15.34
N ILE A 200 14.31 -14.44 -15.41
CA ILE A 200 13.69 -15.03 -14.21
C ILE A 200 14.58 -16.12 -13.64
N LEU A 201 14.98 -15.96 -12.39
CA LEU A 201 15.64 -17.00 -11.62
C LEU A 201 14.61 -17.84 -10.89
N SER A 202 14.49 -19.11 -11.33
CA SER A 202 13.68 -20.14 -10.65
C SER A 202 14.56 -20.92 -9.66
N GLY A 203 15.07 -20.27 -8.62
CA GLY A 203 15.92 -20.97 -7.63
C GLY A 203 16.61 -20.03 -6.63
N PRO A 204 17.32 -20.58 -5.63
CA PRO A 204 18.13 -19.76 -4.73
C PRO A 204 19.27 -19.08 -5.52
N VAL A 205 19.47 -17.79 -5.26
CA VAL A 205 20.59 -17.03 -5.81
C VAL A 205 21.91 -17.67 -5.35
N PRO A 206 22.91 -17.83 -6.22
CA PRO A 206 24.25 -18.22 -5.81
C PRO A 206 24.74 -17.30 -4.69
N ALA A 207 25.16 -17.89 -3.57
CA ALA A 207 25.70 -17.15 -2.44
C ALA A 207 26.88 -16.28 -2.90
N GLY A 208 26.77 -14.96 -2.82
CA GLY A 208 27.84 -14.03 -3.18
C GLY A 208 27.40 -12.62 -3.59
N LYS A 209 26.12 -12.36 -3.76
CA LYS A 209 25.61 -11.04 -4.17
C LYS A 209 24.51 -10.46 -3.26
N ASP A 210 24.43 -10.86 -2.00
CA ASP A 210 23.67 -10.10 -1.01
C ASP A 210 24.61 -9.07 -0.38
N PRO A 211 24.38 -7.75 -0.58
CA PRO A 211 25.08 -6.70 0.16
C PRO A 211 24.54 -6.58 1.58
#